data_8f96f903e7c80de3296b4340e43dbb09
#
_entry.id   8f96f903e7c80de3296b4340e43dbb09
#
_cell.length_a   1.000
_cell.length_b   1.000
_cell.length_c   1.000
_cell.angle_alpha   90.00
_cell.angle_beta   90.00
_cell.angle_gamma   90.00
#
_symmetry.space_group_name_H-M   'P 1'
#
loop_
_entity.id
_entity.type
_entity.pdbx_description
1 polymer ?
#
loop_
_entity_poly.entity_id
_entity_poly.type
_entity_poly.pdbx_seq_one_letter_code
_entity_poly.pdbx_strand_id
1 'polypeptide(L)'
;MSKVYFVGCGPGDPDLITVKAKKLLQKADVVVYSGSLIPKQILQICRKAKIHDAAGLVREEIFDLLKESAIQRKLTIRLHDGDPAIYGAIREQTDNLQKEGIECVVIPGVTSFLASSAALGLQLTLPGVTQTMIITRAEKRTKVPKEEQISELAKHKSTMIFYLSVHLLSDIVKEAVKGGYAKTTPVAVVYRASWPDQKIVMGTLEDITKKVWAQKITRTAIVIIGDVIQPKSYEYSKLYDKTFSHGYRKAKKDQ
;
A
#
# COMPACT_ATOMS: atom_id res chain seq x y z
N MET A 1 25.26 19.12 -3.20
CA MET A 1 24.71 18.24 -4.27
C MET A 1 23.21 18.47 -4.34
N SER A 2 22.67 18.53 -5.55
CA SER A 2 21.23 18.65 -5.77
C SER A 2 20.53 17.35 -5.41
N LYS A 3 19.41 17.43 -4.67
CA LYS A 3 18.69 16.24 -4.18
C LYS A 3 17.20 16.37 -4.38
N VAL A 4 16.54 15.26 -4.70
CA VAL A 4 15.07 15.10 -4.67
C VAL A 4 14.70 14.00 -3.69
N TYR A 5 13.75 14.27 -2.80
CA TYR A 5 13.24 13.30 -1.84
C TYR A 5 11.90 12.75 -2.34
N PHE A 6 11.83 11.44 -2.52
CA PHE A 6 10.59 10.70 -2.80
C PHE A 6 10.01 10.25 -1.45
N VAL A 7 8.92 10.86 -1.03
CA VAL A 7 8.42 10.74 0.34
C VAL A 7 7.05 10.10 0.37
N GLY A 8 6.89 9.02 1.13
CA GLY A 8 5.59 8.46 1.44
C GLY A 8 4.88 9.25 2.54
N CYS A 9 3.66 9.69 2.29
CA CYS A 9 2.89 10.45 3.26
C CYS A 9 2.00 9.60 4.18
N GLY A 10 2.03 8.28 4.01
CA GLY A 10 1.13 7.39 4.73
C GLY A 10 -0.23 7.21 4.04
N PRO A 11 -1.14 6.42 4.65
CA PRO A 11 -2.35 5.92 4.01
C PRO A 11 -3.51 6.93 4.00
N GLY A 12 -3.44 7.98 4.83
CA GLY A 12 -4.53 8.95 4.91
C GLY A 12 -4.51 9.79 6.19
N ASP A 13 -4.47 9.16 7.35
CA ASP A 13 -4.35 9.82 8.64
C ASP A 13 -3.00 10.55 8.74
N PRO A 14 -2.99 11.87 9.00
CA PRO A 14 -1.75 12.65 9.17
C PRO A 14 -0.85 12.17 10.30
N ASP A 15 -1.36 11.47 11.30
CA ASP A 15 -0.57 10.93 12.39
C ASP A 15 0.17 9.63 12.01
N LEU A 16 -0.20 9.02 10.89
CA LEU A 16 0.50 7.87 10.32
C LEU A 16 1.66 8.26 9.39
N ILE A 17 1.99 9.53 9.28
CA ILE A 17 3.20 9.97 8.59
C ILE A 17 4.44 9.65 9.41
N THR A 18 5.52 9.24 8.75
CA THR A 18 6.78 9.04 9.48
C THR A 18 7.35 10.37 9.97
N VAL A 19 8.00 10.36 11.14
CA VAL A 19 8.63 11.58 11.71
C VAL A 19 9.62 12.20 10.73
N LYS A 20 10.37 11.38 9.98
CA LYS A 20 11.31 11.85 8.96
C LYS A 20 10.60 12.56 7.81
N ALA A 21 9.52 11.99 7.30
CA ALA A 21 8.70 12.59 6.25
C ALA A 21 8.12 13.94 6.71
N LYS A 22 7.52 13.99 7.91
CA LYS A 22 6.98 15.22 8.49
C LYS A 22 8.01 16.34 8.61
N LYS A 23 9.21 16.02 9.12
CA LYS A 23 10.32 16.99 9.24
C LYS A 23 10.80 17.51 7.89
N LEU A 24 10.82 16.69 6.86
CA LEU A 24 11.18 17.11 5.50
C LEU A 24 10.10 18.03 4.92
N LEU A 25 8.83 17.67 5.01
CA LEU A 25 7.71 18.47 4.50
C LEU A 25 7.63 19.85 5.16
N GLN A 26 7.92 19.95 6.46
CA GLN A 26 7.96 21.23 7.18
C GLN A 26 9.03 22.19 6.67
N LYS A 27 10.10 21.65 6.09
CA LYS A 27 11.26 22.42 5.60
C LYS A 27 11.29 22.56 4.08
N ALA A 28 10.38 21.88 3.37
CA ALA A 28 10.36 21.85 1.92
C ALA A 28 10.21 23.23 1.29
N ASP A 29 10.93 23.47 0.20
CA ASP A 29 10.77 24.65 -0.65
C ASP A 29 9.81 24.35 -1.81
N VAL A 30 9.84 23.10 -2.33
CA VAL A 30 8.98 22.64 -3.42
C VAL A 30 8.43 21.27 -3.10
N VAL A 31 7.12 21.09 -3.28
CA VAL A 31 6.43 19.81 -3.13
C VAL A 31 5.62 19.53 -4.40
N VAL A 32 5.93 18.42 -5.08
CA VAL A 32 5.14 17.90 -6.21
C VAL A 32 4.41 16.65 -5.72
N TYR A 33 3.08 16.65 -5.67
CA TYR A 33 2.30 15.58 -5.07
C TYR A 33 1.40 14.85 -6.05
N SER A 34 0.96 13.63 -5.71
CA SER A 34 0.24 12.70 -6.60
C SER A 34 -1.29 12.85 -6.54
N GLY A 35 -1.79 14.09 -6.59
CA GLY A 35 -3.23 14.35 -6.75
C GLY A 35 -4.11 13.96 -5.56
N SER A 36 -5.31 13.47 -5.84
CA SER A 36 -6.42 13.32 -4.87
C SER A 36 -6.22 12.25 -3.78
N LEU A 37 -5.17 11.45 -3.85
CA LEU A 37 -4.85 10.45 -2.82
C LEU A 37 -4.06 11.04 -1.65
N ILE A 38 -3.59 12.29 -1.76
CA ILE A 38 -2.90 13.00 -0.69
C ILE A 38 -3.92 13.84 0.11
N PRO A 39 -4.09 13.60 1.42
CA PRO A 39 -5.00 14.38 2.25
C PRO A 39 -4.56 15.86 2.34
N LYS A 40 -5.53 16.78 2.34
CA LYS A 40 -5.25 18.21 2.49
C LYS A 40 -4.48 18.53 3.77
N GLN A 41 -4.73 17.79 4.85
CA GLN A 41 -4.02 17.95 6.12
C GLN A 41 -2.51 17.70 5.99
N ILE A 42 -2.10 16.77 5.13
CA ILE A 42 -0.68 16.53 4.83
C ILE A 42 -0.07 17.74 4.11
N LEU A 43 -0.78 18.32 3.14
CA LEU A 43 -0.30 19.51 2.41
C LEU A 43 -0.18 20.74 3.33
N GLN A 44 -1.00 20.82 4.37
CA GLN A 44 -0.92 21.89 5.38
C GLN A 44 0.37 21.83 6.23
N ILE A 45 1.08 20.70 6.24
CA ILE A 45 2.40 20.60 6.88
C ILE A 45 3.45 21.41 6.11
N CYS A 46 3.27 21.56 4.80
CA CYS A 46 4.21 22.18 3.85
C CYS A 46 4.02 23.72 3.81
N ARG A 47 4.04 24.39 4.96
CA ARG A 47 3.64 25.80 5.11
C ARG A 47 4.41 26.81 4.24
N LYS A 48 5.67 26.48 3.87
CA LYS A 48 6.57 27.37 3.11
C LYS A 48 6.78 26.91 1.67
N ALA A 49 6.34 25.71 1.33
CA ALA A 49 6.63 25.13 0.04
C ALA A 49 5.72 25.69 -1.06
N LYS A 50 6.30 25.85 -2.26
CA LYS A 50 5.50 25.93 -3.48
C LYS A 50 4.97 24.54 -3.78
N ILE A 51 3.65 24.38 -3.82
CA ILE A 51 2.97 23.10 -3.96
C ILE A 51 2.45 22.94 -5.39
N HIS A 52 2.79 21.81 -6.03
CA HIS A 52 2.35 21.48 -7.39
C HIS A 52 1.56 20.17 -7.36
N ASP A 53 0.33 20.21 -7.88
CA ASP A 53 -0.47 19.01 -8.12
C ASP A 53 -0.05 18.36 -9.44
N ALA A 54 0.41 17.12 -9.37
CA ALA A 54 0.82 16.36 -10.55
C ALA A 54 -0.34 15.60 -11.24
N ALA A 55 -1.57 15.73 -10.76
CA ALA A 55 -2.70 14.97 -11.32
C ALA A 55 -3.01 15.33 -12.79
N GLY A 56 -2.70 16.55 -13.20
CA GLY A 56 -2.89 17.02 -14.58
C GLY A 56 -1.61 17.12 -15.40
N LEU A 57 -0.47 16.72 -14.85
CA LEU A 57 0.84 16.86 -15.50
C LEU A 57 1.24 15.57 -16.23
N VAL A 58 1.93 15.70 -17.34
CA VAL A 58 2.61 14.58 -18.00
C VAL A 58 3.97 14.33 -17.34
N ARG A 59 4.55 13.17 -17.62
CA ARG A 59 5.80 12.72 -17.00
C ARG A 59 6.95 13.72 -17.17
N GLU A 60 7.06 14.31 -18.35
CA GLU A 60 8.09 15.29 -18.71
C GLU A 60 7.96 16.56 -17.87
N GLU A 61 6.76 17.08 -17.68
CA GLU A 61 6.51 18.26 -16.85
C GLU A 61 6.83 18.01 -15.37
N ILE A 62 6.50 16.82 -14.85
CA ILE A 62 6.90 16.44 -13.48
C ILE A 62 8.42 16.38 -13.35
N PHE A 63 9.11 15.81 -14.34
CA PHE A 63 10.56 15.71 -14.36
C PHE A 63 11.20 17.10 -14.35
N ASP A 64 10.75 18.01 -15.22
CA ASP A 64 11.28 19.36 -15.33
C ASP A 64 11.11 20.15 -14.03
N LEU A 65 9.93 20.07 -13.40
CA LEU A 65 9.68 20.68 -12.09
C LEU A 65 10.66 20.20 -11.01
N LEU A 66 10.90 18.90 -10.95
CA LEU A 66 11.80 18.29 -9.96
C LEU A 66 13.27 18.66 -10.25
N LYS A 67 13.68 18.59 -11.52
CA LYS A 67 15.02 18.91 -11.98
C LYS A 67 15.36 20.39 -11.73
N GLU A 68 14.53 21.30 -12.20
CA GLU A 68 14.77 22.74 -12.05
C GLU A 68 14.87 23.16 -10.59
N SER A 69 13.96 22.63 -9.75
CA SER A 69 13.97 22.91 -8.32
C SER A 69 15.25 22.39 -7.64
N ALA A 70 15.68 21.18 -8.00
CA ALA A 70 16.89 20.58 -7.44
C ALA A 70 18.16 21.32 -7.87
N ILE A 71 18.27 21.75 -9.14
CA ILE A 71 19.39 22.55 -9.67
C ILE A 71 19.49 23.89 -8.92
N GLN A 72 18.37 24.50 -8.57
CA GLN A 72 18.29 25.71 -7.74
C GLN A 72 18.61 25.46 -6.26
N ARG A 73 19.04 24.24 -5.90
CA ARG A 73 19.37 23.80 -4.53
C ARG A 73 18.22 23.94 -3.54
N LYS A 74 16.97 23.93 -4.02
CA LYS A 74 15.78 23.89 -3.21
C LYS A 74 15.56 22.53 -2.58
N LEU A 75 15.05 22.46 -1.37
CA LEU A 75 14.58 21.21 -0.77
C LEU A 75 13.33 20.75 -1.50
N THR A 76 13.53 19.83 -2.45
CA THR A 76 12.49 19.36 -3.38
C THR A 76 11.98 18.00 -2.96
N ILE A 77 10.65 17.90 -2.83
CA ILE A 77 9.95 16.67 -2.43
C ILE A 77 8.99 16.24 -3.52
N ARG A 78 9.10 14.98 -3.94
CA ARG A 78 8.08 14.24 -4.68
C ARG A 78 7.27 13.44 -3.67
N LEU A 79 6.04 13.89 -3.38
CA LEU A 79 5.18 13.31 -2.35
C LEU A 79 4.24 12.26 -2.95
N HIS A 80 4.26 11.07 -2.36
CA HIS A 80 3.45 9.91 -2.75
C HIS A 80 2.48 9.54 -1.63
N ASP A 81 1.31 9.02 -2.00
CA ASP A 81 0.40 8.34 -1.07
C ASP A 81 1.01 7.02 -0.60
N GLY A 82 0.67 6.59 0.60
CA GLY A 82 1.19 5.37 1.20
C GLY A 82 2.71 5.33 1.27
N ASP A 83 3.30 4.41 0.51
CA ASP A 83 4.74 4.20 0.36
C ASP A 83 5.16 4.27 -1.11
N PRO A 84 6.23 5.00 -1.46
CA PRO A 84 6.69 5.15 -2.86
C PRO A 84 7.07 3.84 -3.54
N ALA A 85 7.47 2.81 -2.79
CA ALA A 85 7.92 1.53 -3.34
C ALA A 85 6.77 0.65 -3.86
N ILE A 86 5.51 0.92 -3.45
CA ILE A 86 4.34 0.14 -3.86
C ILE A 86 3.53 0.91 -4.89
N TYR A 87 3.66 0.55 -6.17
CA TYR A 87 2.99 1.17 -7.32
C TYR A 87 3.21 2.69 -7.47
N GLY A 88 4.28 3.23 -6.87
CA GLY A 88 4.60 4.67 -6.89
C GLY A 88 5.22 5.18 -8.20
N ALA A 89 5.54 4.32 -9.18
CA ALA A 89 6.19 4.66 -10.44
C ALA A 89 7.46 5.54 -10.26
N ILE A 90 8.22 5.27 -9.18
CA ILE A 90 9.39 6.09 -8.83
C ILE A 90 10.63 5.76 -9.67
N ARG A 91 10.76 4.51 -10.16
CA ARG A 91 11.96 4.05 -10.84
C ARG A 91 12.32 4.91 -12.05
N GLU A 92 11.37 5.14 -12.93
CA GLU A 92 11.59 5.97 -14.12
C GLU A 92 11.95 7.42 -13.78
N GLN A 93 11.37 7.98 -12.70
CA GLN A 93 11.68 9.33 -12.24
C GLN A 93 13.07 9.40 -11.64
N THR A 94 13.46 8.46 -10.78
CA THR A 94 14.78 8.42 -10.15
C THR A 94 15.88 8.19 -11.18
N ASP A 95 15.71 7.28 -12.13
CA ASP A 95 16.69 6.99 -13.17
C ASP A 95 16.97 8.23 -14.04
N ASN A 96 15.93 8.99 -14.40
CA ASN A 96 16.09 10.19 -15.20
C ASN A 96 16.77 11.33 -14.42
N LEU A 97 16.40 11.54 -13.17
CA LEU A 97 17.07 12.54 -12.31
C LEU A 97 18.54 12.20 -12.05
N GLN A 98 18.86 10.92 -11.84
CA GLN A 98 20.23 10.46 -11.63
C GLN A 98 21.11 10.68 -12.87
N LYS A 99 20.58 10.53 -14.09
CA LYS A 99 21.31 10.88 -15.34
C LYS A 99 21.70 12.36 -15.39
N GLU A 100 20.96 13.23 -14.73
CA GLU A 100 21.25 14.66 -14.59
C GLU A 100 22.14 14.99 -13.37
N GLY A 101 22.70 13.98 -12.72
CA GLY A 101 23.55 14.16 -11.54
C GLY A 101 22.79 14.56 -10.27
N ILE A 102 21.47 14.34 -10.22
CA ILE A 102 20.62 14.67 -9.07
C ILE A 102 20.47 13.43 -8.20
N GLU A 103 20.84 13.54 -6.93
CA GLU A 103 20.69 12.46 -5.96
C GLU A 103 19.20 12.28 -5.60
N CYS A 104 18.72 11.03 -5.63
CA CYS A 104 17.37 10.67 -5.25
C CYS A 104 17.37 9.89 -3.93
N VAL A 105 16.57 10.35 -2.95
CA VAL A 105 16.48 9.73 -1.64
C VAL A 105 15.02 9.31 -1.39
N VAL A 106 14.78 8.02 -1.15
CA VAL A 106 13.44 7.50 -0.84
C VAL A 106 13.22 7.47 0.66
N ILE A 107 12.11 8.04 1.11
CA ILE A 107 11.66 8.02 2.51
C ILE A 107 10.40 7.17 2.56
N PRO A 108 10.41 6.05 3.29
CA PRO A 108 9.26 5.15 3.37
C PRO A 108 8.06 5.80 4.06
N GLY A 109 6.88 5.29 3.76
CA GLY A 109 5.62 5.62 4.41
C GLY A 109 4.88 4.37 4.86
N VAL A 110 3.81 4.55 5.64
CA VAL A 110 2.90 3.45 5.97
C VAL A 110 2.01 3.19 4.75
N THR A 111 2.10 2.00 4.18
CA THR A 111 1.33 1.64 2.99
C THR A 111 -0.11 1.28 3.34
N SER A 112 -1.05 1.50 2.40
CA SER A 112 -2.49 1.37 2.63
C SER A 112 -2.94 -0.06 2.96
N PHE A 113 -2.24 -1.12 2.53
CA PHE A 113 -2.63 -2.47 2.92
C PHE A 113 -2.38 -2.75 4.41
N LEU A 114 -1.30 -2.20 5.00
CA LEU A 114 -1.05 -2.31 6.44
C LEU A 114 -2.05 -1.49 7.24
N ALA A 115 -2.43 -0.30 6.76
CA ALA A 115 -3.51 0.46 7.37
C ALA A 115 -4.86 -0.26 7.27
N SER A 116 -5.12 -0.95 6.16
CA SER A 116 -6.31 -1.79 6.00
C SER A 116 -6.31 -2.97 6.96
N SER A 117 -5.16 -3.63 7.14
CA SER A 117 -4.99 -4.70 8.12
C SER A 117 -5.24 -4.21 9.55
N ALA A 118 -4.70 -3.05 9.91
CA ALA A 118 -4.92 -2.43 11.22
C ALA A 118 -6.40 -2.08 11.45
N ALA A 119 -7.09 -1.53 10.43
CA ALA A 119 -8.51 -1.22 10.49
C ALA A 119 -9.38 -2.47 10.68
N LEU A 120 -8.91 -3.63 10.23
CA LEU A 120 -9.58 -4.93 10.39
C LEU A 120 -9.13 -5.68 11.65
N GLY A 121 -8.11 -5.21 12.37
CA GLY A 121 -7.51 -5.93 13.49
C GLY A 121 -6.85 -7.26 13.11
N LEU A 122 -6.29 -7.34 11.88
CA LEU A 122 -5.78 -8.60 11.32
C LEU A 122 -4.26 -8.71 11.38
N GLN A 123 -3.80 -9.93 11.64
CA GLN A 123 -2.46 -10.37 11.29
C GLN A 123 -2.52 -11.12 9.95
N LEU A 124 -1.88 -10.59 8.92
CA LEU A 124 -1.95 -11.13 7.56
C LEU A 124 -1.12 -12.40 7.34
N THR A 125 -0.24 -12.75 8.29
CA THR A 125 0.65 -13.93 8.29
C THR A 125 0.39 -14.78 9.53
N LEU A 126 -0.80 -15.37 9.61
CA LEU A 126 -1.27 -16.08 10.79
C LEU A 126 -0.75 -17.54 10.80
N PRO A 127 -0.03 -17.99 11.87
CA PRO A 127 0.44 -19.37 11.98
C PRO A 127 -0.68 -20.41 11.86
N GLY A 128 -0.42 -21.51 11.14
CA GLY A 128 -1.41 -22.56 10.88
C GLY A 128 -2.44 -22.20 9.81
N VAL A 129 -2.51 -20.92 9.34
CA VAL A 129 -3.42 -20.48 8.29
C VAL A 129 -2.63 -20.13 7.01
N THR A 130 -1.79 -19.09 7.06
CA THR A 130 -0.87 -18.74 5.97
C THR A 130 0.29 -17.90 6.49
N GLN A 131 1.48 -18.14 5.97
CA GLN A 131 2.70 -17.37 6.27
C GLN A 131 3.12 -16.49 5.07
N THR A 132 2.32 -16.47 4.01
CA THR A 132 2.64 -15.77 2.75
C THR A 132 1.60 -14.73 2.43
N MET A 133 2.06 -13.57 2.00
CA MET A 133 1.23 -12.52 1.41
C MET A 133 1.62 -12.30 -0.03
N ILE A 134 0.64 -12.16 -0.91
CA ILE A 134 0.82 -11.79 -2.31
C ILE A 134 0.18 -10.43 -2.52
N ILE A 135 1.01 -9.42 -2.79
CA ILE A 135 0.58 -8.07 -3.14
C ILE A 135 0.57 -7.97 -4.65
N THR A 136 -0.60 -7.69 -5.23
CA THR A 136 -0.77 -7.64 -6.67
C THR A 136 -1.83 -6.62 -7.09
N ARG A 137 -2.09 -6.55 -8.38
CA ARG A 137 -3.19 -5.80 -8.99
C ARG A 137 -3.85 -6.64 -10.08
N ALA A 138 -5.11 -6.38 -10.37
CA ALA A 138 -5.76 -6.95 -11.53
C ALA A 138 -5.26 -6.26 -12.83
N GLU A 139 -5.08 -7.03 -13.89
CA GLU A 139 -4.77 -6.47 -15.20
C GLU A 139 -6.02 -5.91 -15.88
N LYS A 140 -5.84 -4.82 -16.63
CA LYS A 140 -6.81 -4.30 -17.57
C LYS A 140 -6.11 -3.59 -18.72
N ARG A 141 -5.83 -2.29 -18.56
CA ARG A 141 -5.08 -1.50 -19.56
C ARG A 141 -3.59 -1.85 -19.56
N THR A 142 -3.05 -2.15 -18.40
CA THR A 142 -1.65 -2.57 -18.22
C THR A 142 -1.64 -4.06 -17.89
N LYS A 143 -0.97 -4.83 -18.72
CA LYS A 143 -0.84 -6.29 -18.54
C LYS A 143 0.04 -6.62 -17.33
N VAL A 144 -0.12 -7.83 -16.80
CA VAL A 144 0.80 -8.48 -15.86
C VAL A 144 1.44 -9.68 -16.57
N PRO A 145 2.62 -10.15 -16.13
CA PRO A 145 3.21 -11.40 -16.61
C PRO A 145 2.21 -12.56 -16.47
N LYS A 146 2.32 -13.58 -17.34
CA LYS A 146 1.39 -14.72 -17.32
C LYS A 146 1.38 -15.44 -15.97
N GLU A 147 2.55 -15.57 -15.37
CA GLU A 147 2.78 -16.21 -14.08
C GLU A 147 2.20 -15.42 -12.90
N GLU A 148 1.94 -14.13 -13.12
CA GLU A 148 1.35 -13.22 -12.14
C GLU A 148 -0.16 -13.00 -12.33
N GLN A 149 -0.79 -13.74 -13.23
CA GLN A 149 -2.26 -13.72 -13.37
C GLN A 149 -2.92 -14.19 -12.07
N ILE A 150 -4.05 -13.60 -11.74
CA ILE A 150 -4.75 -13.86 -10.46
C ILE A 150 -5.01 -15.34 -10.26
N SER A 151 -5.43 -16.08 -11.31
CA SER A 151 -5.66 -17.52 -11.22
C SER A 151 -4.40 -18.33 -10.96
N GLU A 152 -3.22 -17.86 -11.40
CA GLU A 152 -1.94 -18.52 -11.09
C GLU A 152 -1.52 -18.24 -9.64
N LEU A 153 -1.55 -16.97 -9.23
CA LEU A 153 -1.21 -16.59 -7.86
C LEU A 153 -2.16 -17.20 -6.82
N ALA A 154 -3.43 -17.34 -7.17
CA ALA A 154 -4.46 -17.93 -6.31
C ALA A 154 -4.22 -19.41 -5.99
N LYS A 155 -3.45 -20.16 -6.79
CA LYS A 155 -3.06 -21.54 -6.50
C LYS A 155 -2.31 -21.70 -5.18
N HIS A 156 -1.64 -20.66 -4.72
CA HIS A 156 -0.91 -20.67 -3.45
C HIS A 156 -1.83 -20.58 -2.22
N LYS A 157 -3.10 -20.18 -2.37
CA LYS A 157 -4.09 -20.03 -1.28
C LYS A 157 -3.56 -19.18 -0.09
N SER A 158 -2.67 -18.24 -0.39
CA SER A 158 -2.08 -17.31 0.57
C SER A 158 -2.98 -16.11 0.82
N THR A 159 -2.62 -15.21 1.71
CA THR A 159 -3.31 -13.91 1.79
C THR A 159 -3.04 -13.10 0.54
N MET A 160 -4.06 -12.81 -0.27
CA MET A 160 -3.93 -11.96 -1.46
C MET A 160 -4.41 -10.55 -1.18
N ILE A 161 -3.63 -9.56 -1.62
CA ILE A 161 -3.88 -8.14 -1.39
C ILE A 161 -3.86 -7.43 -2.74
N PHE A 162 -4.98 -6.78 -3.10
CA PHE A 162 -5.11 -6.13 -4.39
C PHE A 162 -5.11 -4.61 -4.24
N TYR A 163 -4.18 -3.98 -4.93
CA TYR A 163 -4.11 -2.54 -5.15
C TYR A 163 -4.81 -2.14 -6.45
N LEU A 164 -5.26 -0.90 -6.56
CA LEU A 164 -5.74 -0.27 -7.79
C LEU A 164 -6.85 -1.03 -8.54
N SER A 165 -7.53 -1.98 -7.92
CA SER A 165 -8.29 -3.03 -8.61
C SER A 165 -9.73 -3.21 -8.15
N VAL A 166 -10.24 -2.44 -7.18
CA VAL A 166 -11.59 -2.63 -6.64
C VAL A 166 -12.69 -2.52 -7.73
N HIS A 167 -12.49 -1.71 -8.76
CA HIS A 167 -13.39 -1.59 -9.90
C HIS A 167 -13.44 -2.85 -10.79
N LEU A 168 -12.52 -3.79 -10.60
CA LEU A 168 -12.44 -5.09 -11.27
C LEU A 168 -12.78 -6.24 -10.30
N LEU A 169 -13.49 -5.95 -9.20
CA LEU A 169 -13.73 -6.94 -8.14
C LEU A 169 -14.42 -8.20 -8.64
N SER A 170 -15.34 -8.10 -9.62
CA SER A 170 -15.97 -9.27 -10.24
C SER A 170 -14.96 -10.18 -10.95
N ASP A 171 -14.00 -9.59 -11.64
CA ASP A 171 -12.96 -10.35 -12.35
C ASP A 171 -11.98 -10.96 -11.35
N ILE A 172 -11.61 -10.23 -10.30
CA ILE A 172 -10.78 -10.74 -9.20
C ILE A 172 -11.44 -11.98 -8.56
N VAL A 173 -12.72 -11.89 -8.24
CA VAL A 173 -13.49 -13.00 -7.65
C VAL A 173 -13.47 -14.22 -8.58
N LYS A 174 -13.80 -14.02 -9.85
CA LYS A 174 -13.82 -15.09 -10.87
C LYS A 174 -12.48 -15.79 -10.99
N GLU A 175 -11.40 -15.03 -11.15
CA GLU A 175 -10.07 -15.59 -11.32
C GLU A 175 -9.51 -16.21 -10.02
N ALA A 176 -9.84 -15.65 -8.84
CA ALA A 176 -9.47 -16.26 -7.57
C ALA A 176 -10.14 -17.66 -7.39
N VAL A 177 -11.42 -17.77 -7.69
CA VAL A 177 -12.14 -19.07 -7.65
C VAL A 177 -11.56 -20.04 -8.67
N LYS A 178 -11.28 -19.60 -9.90
CA LYS A 178 -10.63 -20.41 -10.94
C LYS A 178 -9.26 -20.92 -10.48
N GLY A 179 -8.51 -20.12 -9.72
CA GLY A 179 -7.20 -20.49 -9.14
C GLY A 179 -7.29 -21.40 -7.92
N GLY A 180 -8.51 -21.73 -7.43
CA GLY A 180 -8.71 -22.74 -6.38
C GLY A 180 -9.18 -22.21 -5.03
N TYR A 181 -9.47 -20.91 -4.87
CA TYR A 181 -10.16 -20.45 -3.68
C TYR A 181 -11.62 -20.94 -3.65
N ALA A 182 -12.10 -21.32 -2.48
CA ALA A 182 -13.51 -21.66 -2.29
C ALA A 182 -14.37 -20.38 -2.39
N LYS A 183 -15.58 -20.49 -2.93
CA LYS A 183 -16.55 -19.36 -2.95
C LYS A 183 -16.81 -18.78 -1.56
N THR A 184 -16.69 -19.60 -0.52
CA THR A 184 -16.85 -19.23 0.88
C THR A 184 -15.61 -18.57 1.49
N THR A 185 -14.48 -18.46 0.75
CA THR A 185 -13.28 -17.80 1.24
C THR A 185 -13.58 -16.34 1.61
N PRO A 186 -13.18 -15.90 2.84
CA PRO A 186 -13.44 -14.55 3.31
C PRO A 186 -12.74 -13.49 2.47
N VAL A 187 -13.41 -12.36 2.28
CA VAL A 187 -12.91 -11.16 1.60
C VAL A 187 -13.23 -9.93 2.42
N ALA A 188 -12.27 -9.05 2.57
CA ALA A 188 -12.47 -7.71 3.13
C ALA A 188 -12.08 -6.65 2.10
N VAL A 189 -12.90 -5.61 1.98
CA VAL A 189 -12.61 -4.42 1.17
C VAL A 189 -12.60 -3.22 2.09
N VAL A 190 -11.45 -2.54 2.17
CA VAL A 190 -11.27 -1.35 2.99
C VAL A 190 -11.12 -0.15 2.07
N TYR A 191 -12.14 0.70 2.05
CA TYR A 191 -12.15 1.96 1.33
C TYR A 191 -11.52 3.04 2.19
N ARG A 192 -10.55 3.77 1.62
CA ARG A 192 -9.88 4.91 2.26
C ARG A 192 -9.43 4.59 3.69
N ALA A 193 -8.65 3.52 3.85
CA ALA A 193 -8.11 3.12 5.15
C ALA A 193 -7.43 4.30 5.86
N SER A 194 -7.73 4.50 7.13
CA SER A 194 -7.31 5.60 8.01
C SER A 194 -7.87 7.00 7.69
N TRP A 195 -8.69 7.17 6.67
CA TRP A 195 -9.37 8.42 6.41
C TRP A 195 -10.63 8.57 7.28
N PRO A 196 -11.13 9.81 7.51
CA PRO A 196 -12.35 10.02 8.30
C PRO A 196 -13.61 9.34 7.74
N ASP A 197 -13.66 9.13 6.42
CA ASP A 197 -14.75 8.47 5.71
C ASP A 197 -14.42 7.01 5.33
N GLN A 198 -13.51 6.36 6.07
CA GLN A 198 -13.19 4.96 5.92
C GLN A 198 -14.45 4.09 5.96
N LYS A 199 -14.52 3.10 5.06
CA LYS A 199 -15.56 2.06 5.09
C LYS A 199 -14.91 0.69 5.00
N ILE A 200 -15.50 -0.27 5.71
CA ILE A 200 -15.11 -1.67 5.67
C ILE A 200 -16.30 -2.47 5.17
N VAL A 201 -16.09 -3.30 4.14
CA VAL A 201 -17.08 -4.22 3.62
C VAL A 201 -16.50 -5.63 3.72
N MET A 202 -17.19 -6.50 4.44
CA MET A 202 -16.81 -7.90 4.63
C MET A 202 -17.81 -8.85 3.99
N GLY A 203 -17.30 -9.94 3.45
CA GLY A 203 -18.08 -10.98 2.82
C GLY A 203 -17.23 -12.18 2.46
N THR A 204 -17.70 -12.94 1.47
CA THR A 204 -17.00 -14.05 0.86
C THR A 204 -16.82 -13.78 -0.64
N LEU A 205 -16.05 -14.60 -1.34
CA LEU A 205 -15.94 -14.50 -2.80
C LEU A 205 -17.31 -14.63 -3.49
N GLU A 206 -18.30 -15.23 -2.85
CA GLU A 206 -19.65 -15.37 -3.41
C GLU A 206 -20.45 -14.07 -3.41
N ASP A 207 -20.33 -13.24 -2.36
CA ASP A 207 -21.22 -12.10 -2.12
C ASP A 207 -20.54 -10.72 -2.08
N ILE A 208 -19.22 -10.67 -1.97
CA ILE A 208 -18.48 -9.42 -1.76
C ILE A 208 -18.73 -8.38 -2.85
N THR A 209 -18.81 -8.80 -4.11
CA THR A 209 -19.03 -7.90 -5.24
C THR A 209 -20.33 -7.11 -5.08
N LYS A 210 -21.43 -7.79 -4.76
CA LYS A 210 -22.73 -7.17 -4.53
C LYS A 210 -22.69 -6.20 -3.35
N LYS A 211 -22.05 -6.60 -2.24
CA LYS A 211 -21.91 -5.78 -1.03
C LYS A 211 -21.14 -4.50 -1.28
N VAL A 212 -20.01 -4.59 -1.97
CA VAL A 212 -19.13 -3.45 -2.27
C VAL A 212 -19.81 -2.45 -3.21
N TRP A 213 -20.52 -2.95 -4.21
CA TRP A 213 -21.21 -2.07 -5.18
C TRP A 213 -22.44 -1.39 -4.59
N ALA A 214 -23.13 -2.04 -3.65
CA ALA A 214 -24.19 -1.39 -2.86
C ALA A 214 -23.66 -0.17 -2.08
N GLN A 215 -22.37 -0.18 -1.67
CA GLN A 215 -21.70 0.95 -1.03
C GLN A 215 -21.09 1.97 -2.01
N LYS A 216 -21.26 1.78 -3.34
CA LYS A 216 -20.72 2.62 -4.42
C LYS A 216 -19.18 2.79 -4.35
N ILE A 217 -18.46 1.77 -3.88
CA ILE A 217 -17.00 1.78 -3.80
C ILE A 217 -16.44 1.30 -5.14
N THR A 218 -15.83 2.21 -5.91
CA THR A 218 -15.27 1.95 -7.25
C THR A 218 -13.79 2.26 -7.37
N ARG A 219 -13.19 2.89 -6.36
CA ARG A 219 -11.76 3.30 -6.33
C ARG A 219 -11.28 3.48 -4.90
N THR A 220 -9.98 3.70 -4.72
CA THR A 220 -9.33 4.04 -3.44
C THR A 220 -9.65 3.02 -2.34
N ALA A 221 -9.57 1.75 -2.68
CA ALA A 221 -9.80 0.66 -1.74
C ALA A 221 -8.79 -0.46 -1.93
N ILE A 222 -8.44 -1.10 -0.83
CA ILE A 222 -7.67 -2.34 -0.77
C ILE A 222 -8.64 -3.51 -0.67
N VAL A 223 -8.41 -4.54 -1.49
CA VAL A 223 -9.13 -5.82 -1.39
C VAL A 223 -8.19 -6.84 -0.79
N ILE A 224 -8.63 -7.53 0.26
CA ILE A 224 -7.88 -8.60 0.93
C ILE A 224 -8.71 -9.88 0.82
N ILE A 225 -8.10 -10.96 0.34
CA ILE A 225 -8.72 -12.29 0.19
C ILE A 225 -7.89 -13.29 0.98
N GLY A 226 -8.53 -14.12 1.80
CA GLY A 226 -7.87 -15.20 2.50
C GLY A 226 -8.49 -15.56 3.84
N ASP A 227 -8.18 -16.77 4.30
CA ASP A 227 -8.72 -17.33 5.54
C ASP A 227 -8.26 -16.60 6.81
N VAL A 228 -7.20 -15.77 6.72
CA VAL A 228 -6.75 -14.92 7.84
C VAL A 228 -7.80 -13.90 8.28
N ILE A 229 -8.76 -13.57 7.42
CA ILE A 229 -9.84 -12.60 7.73
C ILE A 229 -10.82 -13.20 8.74
N GLN A 230 -11.10 -14.49 8.62
CA GLN A 230 -11.99 -15.21 9.52
C GLN A 230 -11.51 -16.66 9.69
N PRO A 231 -10.41 -16.88 10.43
CA PRO A 231 -9.83 -18.20 10.58
C PRO A 231 -10.73 -19.08 11.43
N LYS A 232 -10.90 -20.35 11.00
CA LYS A 232 -11.61 -21.37 11.80
C LYS A 232 -10.80 -21.80 13.02
N SER A 233 -9.47 -21.86 12.85
CA SER A 233 -8.48 -22.15 13.87
C SER A 233 -7.15 -21.58 13.45
N TYR A 234 -6.24 -21.37 14.37
CA TYR A 234 -4.85 -20.95 14.10
C TYR A 234 -3.92 -21.48 15.16
N GLU A 235 -2.63 -21.49 14.87
CA GLU A 235 -1.61 -21.90 15.82
C GLU A 235 -1.03 -20.70 16.57
N TYR A 236 -0.67 -20.88 17.83
CA TYR A 236 0.08 -19.86 18.57
C TYR A 236 1.53 -19.80 18.10
N SER A 237 2.09 -18.60 18.12
CA SER A 237 3.50 -18.41 17.80
C SER A 237 4.38 -19.17 18.81
N LYS A 238 5.21 -20.09 18.31
CA LYS A 238 6.16 -20.83 19.13
C LYS A 238 7.20 -19.93 19.82
N LEU A 239 7.46 -18.73 19.30
CA LEU A 239 8.41 -17.79 19.87
C LEU A 239 8.12 -17.46 21.33
N TYR A 240 6.84 -17.41 21.71
CA TYR A 240 6.41 -17.11 23.09
C TYR A 240 6.05 -18.38 23.89
N ASP A 241 6.12 -19.55 23.29
CA ASP A 241 5.88 -20.82 23.97
C ASP A 241 6.94 -21.07 25.07
N LYS A 242 6.49 -21.54 26.24
CA LYS A 242 7.38 -21.84 27.39
C LYS A 242 8.42 -22.92 27.07
N THR A 243 8.11 -23.83 26.14
CA THR A 243 8.97 -24.95 25.73
C THR A 243 9.96 -24.59 24.62
N PHE A 244 9.91 -23.36 24.10
CA PHE A 244 10.77 -22.89 22.99
C PHE A 244 11.96 -22.07 23.50
N SER A 245 13.18 -22.54 23.16
CA SER A 245 14.42 -21.81 23.44
C SER A 245 14.79 -20.89 22.25
N HIS A 246 15.26 -19.69 22.56
CA HIS A 246 15.84 -18.76 21.59
C HIS A 246 16.97 -17.94 22.24
N GLY A 247 17.64 -17.07 21.50
CA GLY A 247 18.82 -16.35 21.96
C GLY A 247 18.69 -15.60 23.30
N TYR A 248 17.47 -15.23 23.69
CA TYR A 248 17.18 -14.47 24.91
C TYR A 248 16.44 -15.28 25.99
N ARG A 249 16.04 -16.52 25.70
CA ARG A 249 15.26 -17.35 26.64
C ARG A 249 15.51 -18.82 26.44
N LYS A 250 15.86 -19.53 27.55
CA LYS A 250 15.85 -20.98 27.58
C LYS A 250 14.44 -21.52 27.86
N ALA A 251 14.09 -22.61 27.20
CA ALA A 251 12.84 -23.33 27.45
C ALA A 251 12.73 -23.70 28.94
N LYS A 252 11.56 -23.53 29.52
CA LYS A 252 11.25 -24.11 30.84
C LYS A 252 10.92 -25.57 30.62
N LYS A 253 11.66 -26.48 31.29
CA LYS A 253 11.25 -27.88 31.39
C LYS A 253 9.97 -27.92 32.21
N ASP A 254 8.94 -28.64 31.75
CA ASP A 254 7.82 -28.96 32.62
C ASP A 254 8.35 -29.77 33.80
N GLN A 255 8.11 -29.28 35.03
CA GLN A 255 8.35 -30.01 36.26
C GLN A 255 7.26 -31.05 36.45
#